data_080098670b65bdd794b756be66f1814a
#
_entry.id   080098670b65bdd794b756be66f1814a
#
_cell.length_a   1.000
_cell.length_b   1.000
_cell.length_c   1.000
_cell.angle_alpha   90.00
_cell.angle_beta   90.00
_cell.angle_gamma   90.00
#
_symmetry.space_group_name_H-M   'P 1'
#
loop_
_entity.id
_entity.type
_entity.pdbx_description
1 polymer ?
#
loop_
_entity_poly.entity_id
_entity_poly.type
_entity_poly.pdbx_seq_one_letter_code
_entity_poly.pdbx_strand_id
1 'polypeptide(L)'
;MTRHRLGGLPRDVLMAAVFVLAAAGPAMAHPQQGQVQGFLTGVRHPVSGLDHVLAMICVGVWGAQLGQPAIWLLPVTFPMVMAFGGFLGLVGIPLPGVEVAVSLSAVLLGVMVARAARPPLAVAAVLVGFFAIFHGHAHGTELPAGQSGLAYSIGFVTATGCLHGIGIAIGEVNRWPAGRVLLRAAGVAVAVAGAALTWSAL
;
A
#
# COMPACT_ATOMS: atom_id res chain seq x y z
N MET A 1 8.39 -63.15 3.99
CA MET A 1 7.69 -62.31 3.00
C MET A 1 6.40 -61.80 3.63
N THR A 2 6.43 -60.62 4.26
CA THR A 2 5.30 -60.01 4.94
C THR A 2 4.66 -59.03 3.95
N ARG A 3 3.44 -59.37 3.48
CA ARG A 3 2.64 -58.47 2.64
C ARG A 3 2.02 -57.38 3.52
N HIS A 4 2.53 -56.18 3.40
CA HIS A 4 1.85 -54.97 3.87
C HIS A 4 0.53 -54.81 3.11
N ARG A 5 -0.61 -55.03 3.79
CA ARG A 5 -1.93 -54.59 3.32
C ARG A 5 -1.98 -53.09 3.46
N LEU A 6 -2.03 -52.38 2.33
CA LEU A 6 -2.41 -51.00 2.31
C LEU A 6 -3.87 -50.92 2.76
N GLY A 7 -4.08 -50.51 4.00
CA GLY A 7 -5.41 -50.30 4.57
C GLY A 7 -6.08 -49.15 3.82
N GLY A 8 -7.12 -49.46 3.04
CA GLY A 8 -7.98 -48.43 2.48
C GLY A 8 -8.62 -47.59 3.59
N LEU A 9 -8.83 -46.32 3.34
CA LEU A 9 -9.56 -45.40 4.25
C LEU A 9 -10.86 -46.05 4.69
N PRO A 10 -11.22 -46.00 6.02
CA PRO A 10 -12.48 -46.52 6.50
C PRO A 10 -13.66 -45.91 5.72
N ARG A 11 -14.63 -46.72 5.37
CA ARG A 11 -15.82 -46.28 4.61
C ARG A 11 -16.48 -45.05 5.25
N ASP A 12 -16.45 -44.95 6.58
CA ASP A 12 -17.05 -43.85 7.34
C ASP A 12 -16.33 -42.53 7.09
N VAL A 13 -15.01 -42.55 6.92
CA VAL A 13 -14.20 -41.37 6.56
C VAL A 13 -14.49 -40.93 5.12
N LEU A 14 -14.66 -41.90 4.21
CA LEU A 14 -15.02 -41.59 2.83
C LEU A 14 -16.44 -41.03 2.74
N MET A 15 -17.38 -41.57 3.46
CA MET A 15 -18.76 -41.08 3.53
C MET A 15 -18.82 -39.70 4.18
N ALA A 16 -18.06 -39.45 5.25
CA ALA A 16 -17.97 -38.13 5.87
C ALA A 16 -17.36 -37.09 4.92
N ALA A 17 -16.31 -37.46 4.19
CA ALA A 17 -15.70 -36.58 3.17
C ALA A 17 -16.66 -36.27 2.01
N VAL A 18 -17.41 -37.25 1.53
CA VAL A 18 -18.43 -37.05 0.49
C VAL A 18 -19.59 -36.19 1.01
N PHE A 19 -20.00 -36.36 2.29
CA PHE A 19 -21.06 -35.55 2.90
C PHE A 19 -20.61 -34.09 3.08
N VAL A 20 -19.36 -33.86 3.50
CA VAL A 20 -18.76 -32.51 3.60
C VAL A 20 -18.63 -31.85 2.23
N LEU A 21 -18.23 -32.61 1.22
CA LEU A 21 -18.16 -32.12 -0.16
C LEU A 21 -19.53 -31.85 -0.81
N ALA A 22 -20.56 -32.68 -0.46
CA ALA A 22 -21.92 -32.49 -0.95
C ALA A 22 -22.67 -31.39 -0.18
N ALA A 23 -22.32 -31.14 1.08
CA ALA A 23 -22.83 -30.02 1.89
C ALA A 23 -22.18 -28.68 1.53
N ALA A 24 -21.05 -28.67 0.82
CA ALA A 24 -20.52 -27.50 0.15
C ALA A 24 -21.45 -27.20 -1.06
N GLY A 25 -22.60 -26.61 -0.76
CA GLY A 25 -23.53 -26.08 -1.79
C GLY A 25 -22.81 -25.16 -2.76
N PRO A 26 -23.39 -24.84 -3.93
CA PRO A 26 -22.79 -23.97 -4.91
C PRO A 26 -22.42 -22.65 -4.21
N ALA A 27 -21.13 -22.44 -3.99
CA ALA A 27 -20.63 -21.19 -3.46
C ALA A 27 -21.15 -20.09 -4.37
N MET A 28 -21.98 -19.21 -3.81
CA MET A 28 -22.61 -18.12 -4.54
C MET A 28 -21.54 -17.36 -5.33
N ALA A 29 -21.56 -17.46 -6.63
CA ALA A 29 -20.51 -16.89 -7.52
C ALA A 29 -20.41 -15.36 -7.41
N HIS A 30 -21.49 -14.69 -6.98
CA HIS A 30 -21.54 -13.24 -6.85
C HIS A 30 -20.66 -12.66 -5.74
N PRO A 31 -20.60 -13.23 -4.51
CA PRO A 31 -19.67 -12.73 -3.47
C PRO A 31 -18.20 -12.87 -3.86
N GLN A 32 -17.85 -13.96 -4.57
CA GLN A 32 -16.46 -14.19 -4.99
C GLN A 32 -16.03 -13.24 -6.11
N GLN A 33 -16.92 -12.91 -7.04
CA GLN A 33 -16.62 -11.93 -8.09
C GLN A 33 -16.37 -10.55 -7.48
N GLY A 34 -17.20 -10.11 -6.52
CA GLY A 34 -16.98 -8.84 -5.82
C GLY A 34 -15.68 -8.80 -5.01
N GLN A 35 -15.22 -9.94 -4.48
CA GLN A 35 -13.94 -10.03 -3.77
C GLN A 35 -12.75 -9.94 -4.72
N VAL A 36 -12.75 -10.72 -5.81
CA VAL A 36 -11.66 -10.70 -6.81
C VAL A 36 -11.57 -9.32 -7.48
N GLN A 37 -12.69 -8.76 -7.87
CA GLN A 37 -12.74 -7.42 -8.47
C GLN A 37 -12.27 -6.36 -7.46
N GLY A 38 -12.71 -6.43 -6.20
CA GLY A 38 -12.27 -5.52 -5.15
C GLY A 38 -10.75 -5.55 -4.97
N PHE A 39 -10.15 -6.74 -4.87
CA PHE A 39 -8.70 -6.89 -4.75
C PHE A 39 -7.96 -6.29 -5.96
N LEU A 40 -8.37 -6.63 -7.19
CA LEU A 40 -7.72 -6.12 -8.39
C LEU A 40 -7.86 -4.59 -8.53
N THR A 41 -9.03 -4.06 -8.18
CA THR A 41 -9.25 -2.61 -8.15
C THR A 41 -8.36 -1.95 -7.09
N GLY A 42 -8.26 -2.55 -5.90
CA GLY A 42 -7.37 -2.09 -4.85
C GLY A 42 -5.89 -2.09 -5.26
N VAL A 43 -5.42 -3.11 -5.99
CA VAL A 43 -4.05 -3.16 -6.52
C VAL A 43 -3.80 -2.08 -7.58
N ARG A 44 -4.76 -1.87 -8.47
CA ARG A 44 -4.62 -0.91 -9.58
C ARG A 44 -4.70 0.54 -9.10
N HIS A 45 -5.48 0.79 -8.07
CA HIS A 45 -5.83 2.15 -7.65
C HIS A 45 -4.60 3.00 -7.27
N PRO A 46 -3.69 2.57 -6.35
CA PRO A 46 -2.54 3.39 -5.97
C PRO A 46 -1.51 3.58 -7.09
N VAL A 47 -1.55 2.75 -8.13
CA VAL A 47 -0.65 2.90 -9.29
C VAL A 47 -1.25 3.74 -10.41
N SER A 48 -2.53 4.12 -10.33
CA SER A 48 -3.20 4.96 -11.31
C SER A 48 -2.96 6.47 -11.08
N GLY A 49 -2.66 6.89 -9.84
CA GLY A 49 -2.36 8.27 -9.48
C GLY A 49 -0.85 8.52 -9.42
N LEU A 50 -0.34 9.46 -10.22
CA LEU A 50 1.09 9.78 -10.22
C LEU A 50 1.58 10.31 -8.87
N ASP A 51 0.78 11.13 -8.19
CA ASP A 51 1.04 11.65 -6.85
C ASP A 51 1.22 10.54 -5.81
N HIS A 52 0.34 9.53 -5.86
CA HIS A 52 0.40 8.35 -4.99
C HIS A 52 1.68 7.54 -5.24
N VAL A 53 1.97 7.22 -6.51
CA VAL A 53 3.18 6.47 -6.89
C VAL A 53 4.44 7.20 -6.42
N LEU A 54 4.53 8.51 -6.67
CA LEU A 54 5.68 9.32 -6.28
C LEU A 54 5.86 9.37 -4.76
N ALA A 55 4.77 9.61 -4.02
CA ALA A 55 4.82 9.66 -2.57
C ALA A 55 5.26 8.32 -1.97
N MET A 56 4.68 7.21 -2.40
CA MET A 56 4.98 5.87 -1.88
C MET A 56 6.41 5.44 -2.18
N ILE A 57 6.91 5.68 -3.41
CA ILE A 57 8.31 5.42 -3.75
C ILE A 57 9.23 6.29 -2.88
N CYS A 58 8.91 7.58 -2.69
CA CYS A 58 9.70 8.49 -1.85
C CYS A 58 9.75 8.04 -0.39
N VAL A 59 8.68 7.51 0.18
CA VAL A 59 8.70 6.93 1.55
C VAL A 59 9.75 5.84 1.65
N GLY A 60 9.78 4.91 0.68
CA GLY A 60 10.78 3.84 0.63
C GLY A 60 12.21 4.35 0.45
N VAL A 61 12.43 5.27 -0.50
CA VAL A 61 13.74 5.90 -0.74
C VAL A 61 14.23 6.64 0.49
N TRP A 62 13.38 7.44 1.11
CA TRP A 62 13.75 8.20 2.31
C TRP A 62 14.04 7.30 3.49
N GLY A 63 13.23 6.24 3.70
CA GLY A 63 13.50 5.21 4.69
C GLY A 63 14.89 4.57 4.51
N ALA A 64 15.29 4.25 3.27
CA ALA A 64 16.61 3.73 2.95
C ALA A 64 17.73 4.77 3.19
N GLN A 65 17.49 6.06 2.89
CA GLN A 65 18.45 7.14 3.19
C GLN A 65 18.66 7.34 4.70
N LEU A 66 17.62 7.16 5.50
CA LEU A 66 17.68 7.26 6.97
C LEU A 66 18.37 6.04 7.58
N GLY A 67 18.25 4.87 6.95
CA GLY A 67 18.80 3.60 7.45
C GLY A 67 17.93 2.96 8.52
N GLN A 68 18.53 2.06 9.34
CA GLN A 68 17.79 1.37 10.40
C GLN A 68 17.49 2.33 11.58
N PRO A 69 16.29 2.24 12.21
CA PRO A 69 15.17 1.35 11.84
C PRO A 69 14.17 1.98 10.85
N ALA A 70 14.42 3.20 10.35
CA ALA A 70 13.49 3.98 9.50
C ALA A 70 13.13 3.23 8.19
N ILE A 71 14.06 2.46 7.64
CA ILE A 71 13.87 1.69 6.40
C ILE A 71 12.65 0.76 6.46
N TRP A 72 12.27 0.29 7.65
CA TRP A 72 11.08 -0.53 7.87
C TRP A 72 9.95 0.25 8.53
N LEU A 73 10.30 1.13 9.47
CA LEU A 73 9.29 1.86 10.24
C LEU A 73 8.43 2.75 9.34
N LEU A 74 9.02 3.51 8.42
CA LEU A 74 8.25 4.42 7.56
C LEU A 74 7.35 3.66 6.58
N PRO A 75 7.84 2.63 5.84
CA PRO A 75 7.00 1.80 4.98
C PRO A 75 5.91 1.01 5.70
N VAL A 76 6.07 0.71 6.99
CA VAL A 76 5.01 0.06 7.79
C VAL A 76 4.03 1.08 8.35
N THR A 77 4.52 2.23 8.85
CA THR A 77 3.67 3.30 9.38
C THR A 77 2.69 3.80 8.33
N PHE A 78 3.15 3.99 7.08
CA PHE A 78 2.31 4.54 6.02
C PHE A 78 1.03 3.70 5.81
N PRO A 79 1.09 2.40 5.43
CA PRO A 79 -0.12 1.62 5.17
C PRO A 79 -0.97 1.38 6.43
N MET A 80 -0.38 1.33 7.62
CA MET A 80 -1.13 1.19 8.86
C MET A 80 -2.01 2.41 9.14
N VAL A 81 -1.43 3.61 9.05
CA VAL A 81 -2.16 4.87 9.25
C VAL A 81 -3.11 5.15 8.08
N MET A 82 -2.70 4.78 6.87
CA MET A 82 -3.52 4.86 5.67
C MET A 82 -4.79 3.99 5.77
N ALA A 83 -4.70 2.80 6.36
CA ALA A 83 -5.89 1.96 6.62
C ALA A 83 -6.90 2.67 7.54
N PHE A 84 -6.42 3.41 8.54
CA PHE A 84 -7.27 4.24 9.37
C PHE A 84 -7.92 5.39 8.58
N GLY A 85 -7.14 6.10 7.77
CA GLY A 85 -7.69 7.14 6.86
C GLY A 85 -8.75 6.57 5.91
N GLY A 86 -8.50 5.38 5.35
CA GLY A 86 -9.44 4.66 4.49
C GLY A 86 -10.75 4.31 5.21
N PHE A 87 -10.66 3.89 6.46
CA PHE A 87 -11.85 3.67 7.28
C PHE A 87 -12.66 4.96 7.45
N LEU A 88 -12.02 6.11 7.71
CA LEU A 88 -12.72 7.38 7.81
C LEU A 88 -13.46 7.74 6.51
N GLY A 89 -12.83 7.53 5.36
CA GLY A 89 -13.46 7.73 4.06
C GLY A 89 -14.65 6.79 3.81
N LEU A 90 -14.50 5.50 4.16
CA LEU A 90 -15.57 4.49 4.02
C LEU A 90 -16.81 4.80 4.85
N VAL A 91 -16.63 5.34 6.06
CA VAL A 91 -17.76 5.73 6.94
C VAL A 91 -18.29 7.14 6.64
N GLY A 92 -17.77 7.82 5.63
CA GLY A 92 -18.25 9.11 5.16
C GLY A 92 -17.87 10.28 6.07
N ILE A 93 -16.83 10.17 6.91
CA ILE A 93 -16.33 11.30 7.69
C ILE A 93 -15.60 12.25 6.75
N PRO A 94 -16.04 13.51 6.60
CA PRO A 94 -15.42 14.43 5.66
C PRO A 94 -14.03 14.86 6.14
N LEU A 95 -13.06 14.84 5.21
CA LEU A 95 -11.72 15.37 5.43
C LEU A 95 -11.43 16.42 4.34
N PRO A 96 -11.30 17.71 4.70
CA PRO A 96 -11.11 18.76 3.70
C PRO A 96 -9.70 18.72 3.11
N GLY A 97 -9.56 19.10 1.84
CA GLY A 97 -8.26 19.29 1.18
C GLY A 97 -7.49 18.02 0.90
N VAL A 98 -8.17 16.88 0.73
CA VAL A 98 -7.54 15.57 0.50
C VAL A 98 -6.62 15.60 -0.73
N GLU A 99 -7.10 16.06 -1.89
CA GLU A 99 -6.32 16.11 -3.14
C GLU A 99 -5.06 16.98 -3.01
N VAL A 100 -5.23 18.17 -2.38
CA VAL A 100 -4.11 19.07 -2.09
C VAL A 100 -3.10 18.42 -1.14
N ALA A 101 -3.56 17.76 -0.08
CA ALA A 101 -2.67 17.11 0.88
C ALA A 101 -1.93 15.92 0.25
N VAL A 102 -2.60 15.12 -0.59
CA VAL A 102 -1.99 14.01 -1.33
C VAL A 102 -0.88 14.51 -2.25
N SER A 103 -1.17 15.50 -3.10
CA SER A 103 -0.17 16.06 -4.01
C SER A 103 0.96 16.79 -3.28
N LEU A 104 0.67 17.51 -2.19
CA LEU A 104 1.66 18.17 -1.33
C LEU A 104 2.59 17.18 -0.64
N SER A 105 2.11 15.95 -0.36
CA SER A 105 2.96 14.89 0.17
C SER A 105 4.13 14.54 -0.76
N ALA A 106 3.90 14.53 -2.08
CA ALA A 106 4.94 14.30 -3.07
C ALA A 106 5.96 15.45 -3.07
N VAL A 107 5.51 16.70 -2.90
CA VAL A 107 6.43 17.86 -2.74
C VAL A 107 7.34 17.65 -1.54
N LEU A 108 6.72 17.42 -0.37
CA LEU A 108 7.47 17.36 0.88
C LEU A 108 8.40 16.15 0.92
N LEU A 109 7.92 14.97 0.55
CA LEU A 109 8.74 13.75 0.49
C LEU A 109 9.87 13.88 -0.55
N GLY A 110 9.58 14.48 -1.72
CA GLY A 110 10.59 14.80 -2.70
C GLY A 110 11.68 15.71 -2.16
N VAL A 111 11.31 16.76 -1.40
CA VAL A 111 12.28 17.64 -0.71
C VAL A 111 13.08 16.88 0.34
N MET A 112 12.46 15.98 1.13
CA MET A 112 13.17 15.16 2.12
C MET A 112 14.23 14.28 1.44
N VAL A 113 13.88 13.63 0.34
CA VAL A 113 14.81 12.82 -0.47
C VAL A 113 15.92 13.68 -1.07
N ALA A 114 15.58 14.83 -1.69
CA ALA A 114 16.55 15.73 -2.32
C ALA A 114 17.58 16.25 -1.33
N ARG A 115 17.16 16.62 -0.14
CA ARG A 115 18.04 17.11 0.93
C ARG A 115 18.74 15.99 1.70
N ALA A 116 18.37 14.73 1.47
CA ALA A 116 18.73 13.59 2.32
C ALA A 116 18.52 13.92 3.81
N ALA A 117 17.35 14.52 4.11
CA ALA A 117 17.03 15.08 5.43
C ALA A 117 16.98 13.97 6.50
N ARG A 118 17.55 14.25 7.68
CA ARG A 118 17.66 13.31 8.78
C ARG A 118 17.03 13.85 10.06
N PRO A 119 15.71 14.07 10.10
CA PRO A 119 15.02 14.46 11.32
C PRO A 119 15.03 13.31 12.34
N PRO A 120 14.69 13.57 13.61
CA PRO A 120 14.40 12.50 14.55
C PRO A 120 13.35 11.54 14.00
N LEU A 121 13.52 10.24 14.29
CA LEU A 121 12.66 9.18 13.71
C LEU A 121 11.17 9.41 13.97
N ALA A 122 10.83 9.87 15.18
CA ALA A 122 9.45 10.21 15.54
C ALA A 122 8.86 11.29 14.62
N VAL A 123 9.65 12.31 14.28
CA VAL A 123 9.22 13.38 13.36
C VAL A 123 9.00 12.83 11.97
N ALA A 124 9.91 11.97 11.47
CA ALA A 124 9.73 11.31 10.19
C ALA A 124 8.46 10.44 10.14
N ALA A 125 8.22 9.66 11.20
CA ALA A 125 7.04 8.81 11.31
C ALA A 125 5.73 9.61 11.39
N VAL A 126 5.71 10.69 12.18
CA VAL A 126 4.54 11.59 12.27
C VAL A 126 4.23 12.24 10.91
N LEU A 127 5.26 12.70 10.21
CA LEU A 127 5.11 13.33 8.91
C LEU A 127 4.55 12.34 7.88
N VAL A 128 5.10 11.14 7.82
CA VAL A 128 4.64 10.06 6.93
C VAL A 128 3.21 9.65 7.31
N GLY A 129 2.91 9.48 8.60
CA GLY A 129 1.58 9.15 9.10
C GLY A 129 0.55 10.23 8.81
N PHE A 130 0.90 11.49 8.96
CA PHE A 130 0.01 12.61 8.66
C PHE A 130 -0.50 12.53 7.20
N PHE A 131 0.39 12.40 6.24
CA PHE A 131 -0.03 12.28 4.84
C PHE A 131 -0.73 10.95 4.53
N ALA A 132 -0.36 9.87 5.22
CA ALA A 132 -1.02 8.58 5.04
C ALA A 132 -2.52 8.62 5.36
N ILE A 133 -2.98 9.47 6.30
CA ILE A 133 -4.41 9.67 6.58
C ILE A 133 -5.14 10.17 5.33
N PHE A 134 -4.60 11.17 4.64
CA PHE A 134 -5.21 11.74 3.45
C PHE A 134 -5.22 10.75 2.29
N HIS A 135 -4.10 10.05 2.06
CA HIS A 135 -4.04 8.99 1.05
C HIS A 135 -5.08 7.90 1.32
N GLY A 136 -5.20 7.47 2.58
CA GLY A 136 -6.20 6.48 2.96
C GLY A 136 -7.63 6.98 2.74
N HIS A 137 -7.92 8.22 3.17
CA HIS A 137 -9.24 8.82 3.03
C HIS A 137 -9.67 8.91 1.57
N ALA A 138 -8.79 9.38 0.67
CA ALA A 138 -9.04 9.38 -0.78
C ALA A 138 -9.52 8.01 -1.26
N HIS A 139 -8.79 6.96 -0.94
CA HIS A 139 -9.12 5.61 -1.36
C HIS A 139 -10.38 5.05 -0.71
N GLY A 140 -10.67 5.42 0.55
CA GLY A 140 -11.88 5.01 1.23
C GLY A 140 -13.15 5.59 0.60
N THR A 141 -13.10 6.84 0.12
CA THR A 141 -14.22 7.49 -0.56
C THR A 141 -14.45 6.99 -1.97
N GLU A 142 -13.43 6.42 -2.61
CA GLU A 142 -13.45 5.97 -4.02
C GLU A 142 -13.71 4.47 -4.17
N LEU A 143 -14.07 3.76 -3.09
CA LEU A 143 -14.44 2.35 -3.19
C LEU A 143 -15.66 2.16 -4.10
N PRO A 144 -15.53 1.40 -5.23
CA PRO A 144 -16.64 1.20 -6.15
C PRO A 144 -17.79 0.42 -5.50
N ALA A 145 -19.02 0.84 -5.80
CA ALA A 145 -20.22 0.19 -5.30
C ALA A 145 -20.26 -1.31 -5.66
N GLY A 146 -20.66 -2.15 -4.71
CA GLY A 146 -20.77 -3.61 -4.90
C GLY A 146 -19.46 -4.38 -4.78
N GLN A 147 -18.33 -3.72 -4.55
CA GLN A 147 -17.06 -4.37 -4.28
C GLN A 147 -16.83 -4.58 -2.78
N SER A 148 -16.05 -5.61 -2.44
CA SER A 148 -15.66 -5.88 -1.06
C SER A 148 -14.62 -4.87 -0.59
N GLY A 149 -14.95 -4.02 0.39
CA GLY A 149 -14.02 -3.07 0.99
C GLY A 149 -12.79 -3.74 1.61
N LEU A 150 -12.94 -4.92 2.21
CA LEU A 150 -11.83 -5.69 2.75
C LEU A 150 -10.87 -6.16 1.64
N ALA A 151 -11.39 -6.75 0.56
CA ALA A 151 -10.57 -7.21 -0.55
C ALA A 151 -9.86 -6.04 -1.25
N TYR A 152 -10.56 -4.92 -1.44
CA TYR A 152 -9.99 -3.68 -1.94
C TYR A 152 -8.85 -3.17 -1.05
N SER A 153 -9.06 -3.12 0.27
CA SER A 153 -8.02 -2.68 1.22
C SER A 153 -6.79 -3.59 1.21
N ILE A 154 -6.98 -4.91 1.11
CA ILE A 154 -5.86 -5.86 1.00
C ILE A 154 -5.07 -5.63 -0.29
N GLY A 155 -5.75 -5.50 -1.43
CA GLY A 155 -5.10 -5.21 -2.72
C GLY A 155 -4.31 -3.91 -2.69
N PHE A 156 -4.91 -2.89 -2.15
CA PHE A 156 -4.35 -1.56 -2.00
C PHE A 156 -3.09 -1.53 -1.09
N VAL A 157 -3.17 -2.15 0.10
CA VAL A 157 -2.01 -2.26 1.01
C VAL A 157 -0.88 -3.06 0.36
N THR A 158 -1.22 -4.11 -0.40
CA THR A 158 -0.23 -4.91 -1.13
C THR A 158 0.51 -4.05 -2.17
N ALA A 159 -0.21 -3.31 -3.00
CA ALA A 159 0.39 -2.44 -4.02
C ALA A 159 1.25 -1.33 -3.39
N THR A 160 0.76 -0.71 -2.32
CA THR A 160 1.52 0.29 -1.55
C THR A 160 2.81 -0.31 -0.99
N GLY A 161 2.75 -1.50 -0.40
CA GLY A 161 3.92 -2.21 0.11
C GLY A 161 4.95 -2.52 -1.00
N CYS A 162 4.48 -2.92 -2.19
CA CYS A 162 5.34 -3.11 -3.36
C CYS A 162 6.03 -1.81 -3.79
N LEU A 163 5.30 -0.70 -3.85
CA LEU A 163 5.87 0.61 -4.19
C LEU A 163 6.90 1.07 -3.16
N HIS A 164 6.64 0.86 -1.87
CA HIS A 164 7.63 1.11 -0.82
C HIS A 164 8.88 0.22 -1.00
N GLY A 165 8.69 -1.07 -1.30
CA GLY A 165 9.79 -2.01 -1.58
C GLY A 165 10.65 -1.57 -2.76
N ILE A 166 10.02 -1.12 -3.85
CA ILE A 166 10.71 -0.52 -5.00
C ILE A 166 11.48 0.72 -4.56
N GLY A 167 10.87 1.60 -3.76
CA GLY A 167 11.52 2.79 -3.22
C GLY A 167 12.74 2.43 -2.36
N ILE A 168 12.65 1.42 -1.49
CA ILE A 168 13.78 0.92 -0.69
C ILE A 168 14.90 0.45 -1.62
N ALA A 169 14.59 -0.38 -2.62
CA ALA A 169 15.57 -0.90 -3.55
C ALA A 169 16.28 0.22 -4.34
N ILE A 170 15.53 1.23 -4.79
CA ILE A 170 16.10 2.44 -5.41
C ILE A 170 16.96 3.20 -4.39
N GLY A 171 16.49 3.33 -3.15
CA GLY A 171 17.19 4.04 -2.09
C GLY A 171 18.53 3.43 -1.70
N GLU A 172 18.72 2.12 -1.91
CA GLU A 172 19.99 1.42 -1.66
C GLU A 172 21.17 1.98 -2.48
N VAL A 173 20.91 2.65 -3.59
CA VAL A 173 21.98 3.33 -4.35
C VAL A 173 22.61 4.50 -3.58
N ASN A 174 22.01 4.94 -2.48
CA ASN A 174 22.53 5.99 -1.59
C ASN A 174 23.92 5.66 -1.02
N ARG A 175 24.30 4.39 -0.98
CA ARG A 175 25.64 3.93 -0.54
C ARG A 175 26.78 4.40 -1.43
N TRP A 176 26.51 4.71 -2.72
CA TRP A 176 27.51 5.19 -3.66
C TRP A 176 27.45 6.72 -3.84
N PRO A 177 28.58 7.41 -4.08
CA PRO A 177 28.59 8.85 -4.31
C PRO A 177 27.69 9.29 -5.46
N ALA A 178 27.76 8.60 -6.61
CA ALA A 178 26.91 8.88 -7.76
C ALA A 178 25.42 8.64 -7.44
N GLY A 179 25.11 7.57 -6.70
CA GLY A 179 23.75 7.25 -6.27
C GLY A 179 23.13 8.36 -5.41
N ARG A 180 23.92 8.96 -4.50
CA ARG A 180 23.45 10.11 -3.70
C ARG A 180 23.07 11.30 -4.56
N VAL A 181 23.84 11.59 -5.59
CA VAL A 181 23.53 12.70 -6.54
C VAL A 181 22.26 12.38 -7.31
N LEU A 182 22.14 11.15 -7.83
CA LEU A 182 20.95 10.71 -8.56
C LEU A 182 19.68 10.77 -7.71
N LEU A 183 19.71 10.28 -6.46
CA LEU A 183 18.56 10.34 -5.56
C LEU A 183 18.16 11.78 -5.22
N ARG A 184 19.14 12.67 -5.02
CA ARG A 184 18.84 14.09 -4.79
C ARG A 184 18.18 14.74 -6.01
N ALA A 185 18.71 14.47 -7.21
CA ALA A 185 18.10 14.96 -8.45
C ALA A 185 16.70 14.40 -8.66
N ALA A 186 16.49 13.09 -8.41
CA ALA A 186 15.18 12.46 -8.44
C ALA A 186 14.21 13.09 -7.42
N GLY A 187 14.69 13.36 -6.21
CA GLY A 187 13.89 14.04 -5.18
C GLY A 187 13.45 15.44 -5.61
N VAL A 188 14.34 16.23 -6.27
CA VAL A 188 13.96 17.51 -6.85
C VAL A 188 12.91 17.35 -7.94
N ALA A 189 13.08 16.38 -8.85
CA ALA A 189 12.11 16.13 -9.91
C ALA A 189 10.73 15.75 -9.34
N VAL A 190 10.69 14.91 -8.29
CA VAL A 190 9.45 14.56 -7.60
C VAL A 190 8.82 15.78 -6.93
N ALA A 191 9.61 16.63 -6.26
CA ALA A 191 9.09 17.84 -5.63
C ALA A 191 8.48 18.80 -6.65
N VAL A 192 9.12 18.98 -7.82
CA VAL A 192 8.58 19.80 -8.91
C VAL A 192 7.30 19.20 -9.49
N ALA A 193 7.29 17.88 -9.75
CA ALA A 193 6.09 17.21 -10.22
C ALA A 193 4.94 17.32 -9.21
N GLY A 194 5.22 17.11 -7.91
CA GLY A 194 4.26 17.31 -6.84
C GLY A 194 3.71 18.75 -6.79
N ALA A 195 4.57 19.76 -6.97
CA ALA A 195 4.13 21.16 -7.02
C ALA A 195 3.20 21.44 -8.20
N ALA A 196 3.49 20.87 -9.38
CA ALA A 196 2.61 20.98 -10.54
C ALA A 196 1.25 20.31 -10.29
N LEU A 197 1.24 19.12 -9.68
CA LEU A 197 0.01 18.41 -9.30
C LEU A 197 -0.78 19.19 -8.24
N THR A 198 -0.10 19.77 -7.23
CA THR A 198 -0.75 20.61 -6.22
C THR A 198 -1.41 21.85 -6.86
N TRP A 199 -0.74 22.47 -7.82
CA TRP A 199 -1.30 23.61 -8.57
C TRP A 199 -2.56 23.24 -9.34
N SER A 200 -2.62 22.03 -9.89
CA SER A 200 -3.80 21.55 -10.62
C SER A 200 -4.96 21.12 -9.72
N ALA A 201 -4.70 20.91 -8.42
CA ALA A 201 -5.71 20.54 -7.41
C ALA A 201 -6.31 21.75 -6.67
N LEU A 202 -5.79 22.97 -6.89
CA LEU A 202 -6.29 24.24 -6.34
C LEU A 202 -7.32 24.87 -7.26
#